data_4cf18758e811b268933eacc881f2e0dc
#
_entry.id   4cf18758e811b268933eacc881f2e0dc
#
_cell.length_a   1.000
_cell.length_b   1.000
_cell.length_c   1.000
_cell.angle_alpha   90.00
_cell.angle_beta   90.00
_cell.angle_gamma   90.00
#
_symmetry.space_group_name_H-M   'P 1'
#
loop_
_entity.id
_entity.type
_entity.pdbx_description
1 polymer ?
#
loop_
_entity_poly.entity_id
_entity_poly.type
_entity_poly.pdbx_seq_one_letter_code
_entity_poly.pdbx_strand_id
1 'polypeptide(L)'
;LQLTHGEFVVILDTDCVPQPDFLEKTLGYFHDQKVAFVQTPHNYYNVDSFQFRINTEKKKSWIEQNLFYRLIMPGRDYWNSAFFAGTAAVFRKKALEDIGGFATGSITEDIHTTLLLYARSWKGVYHNEILSNELAAKDLKNYQVQQLRWAEGNIGMFFTCNPLFKKGLTIPQRICFSSTIFGWLFGFPKLVYLTIPSIAVFAGLNPIQSFDFSFIWR
;
A
#
# COMPACT_ATOMS: atom_id res chain seq x y z
N LEU A 1 -3.64 7.34 -22.44
CA LEU A 1 -3.67 8.80 -22.24
C LEU A 1 -3.87 9.58 -23.55
N GLN A 2 -3.26 9.16 -24.66
CA GLN A 2 -3.38 9.88 -25.95
C GLN A 2 -4.83 9.93 -26.48
N LEU A 3 -5.66 8.96 -26.16
CA LEU A 3 -7.07 8.88 -26.60
C LEU A 3 -8.06 9.56 -25.66
N THR A 4 -7.61 10.02 -24.48
CA THR A 4 -8.48 10.67 -23.50
C THR A 4 -8.44 12.19 -23.68
N HIS A 5 -9.62 12.84 -23.63
CA HIS A 5 -9.76 14.31 -23.77
C HIS A 5 -10.02 15.02 -22.45
N GLY A 6 -10.29 14.28 -21.36
CA GLY A 6 -10.57 14.85 -20.04
C GLY A 6 -9.32 15.41 -19.35
N GLU A 7 -9.50 16.36 -18.45
CA GLU A 7 -8.45 16.89 -17.56
C GLU A 7 -8.03 15.87 -16.50
N PHE A 8 -8.95 15.03 -16.08
CA PHE A 8 -8.74 13.99 -15.08
C PHE A 8 -8.96 12.60 -15.67
N VAL A 9 -8.26 11.62 -15.11
CA VAL A 9 -8.35 10.21 -15.48
C VAL A 9 -8.68 9.42 -14.23
N VAL A 10 -9.75 8.63 -14.29
CA VAL A 10 -10.13 7.71 -13.21
C VAL A 10 -9.61 6.33 -13.52
N ILE A 11 -9.00 5.68 -12.55
CA ILE A 11 -8.52 4.30 -12.66
C ILE A 11 -9.37 3.43 -11.74
N LEU A 12 -10.05 2.48 -12.35
CA LEU A 12 -10.87 1.49 -11.68
C LEU A 12 -10.57 0.12 -12.29
N ASP A 13 -10.37 -0.87 -11.44
CA ASP A 13 -10.30 -2.27 -11.87
C ASP A 13 -11.67 -2.73 -12.38
N THR A 14 -11.70 -3.79 -13.16
CA THR A 14 -12.92 -4.28 -13.83
C THR A 14 -14.01 -4.76 -12.85
N ASP A 15 -13.62 -5.08 -11.63
CA ASP A 15 -14.50 -5.49 -10.53
C ASP A 15 -14.73 -4.38 -9.49
N CYS A 16 -14.12 -3.21 -9.71
CA CYS A 16 -14.27 -2.05 -8.82
C CYS A 16 -15.54 -1.26 -9.15
N VAL A 17 -16.44 -1.18 -8.20
CA VAL A 17 -17.72 -0.45 -8.30
C VAL A 17 -17.63 0.84 -7.48
N PRO A 18 -17.52 2.02 -8.12
CA PRO A 18 -17.50 3.30 -7.42
C PRO A 18 -18.88 3.67 -6.89
N GLN A 19 -18.92 4.42 -5.80
CA GLN A 19 -20.13 5.06 -5.30
C GLN A 19 -20.52 6.24 -6.19
N PRO A 20 -21.81 6.63 -6.24
CA PRO A 20 -22.27 7.73 -7.09
C PRO A 20 -21.57 9.06 -6.84
N ASP A 21 -21.16 9.32 -5.60
CA ASP A 21 -20.49 10.54 -5.14
C ASP A 21 -18.94 10.48 -5.20
N PHE A 22 -18.38 9.43 -5.78
CA PHE A 22 -16.93 9.22 -5.88
C PHE A 22 -16.19 10.44 -6.47
N LEU A 23 -16.66 10.94 -7.60
CA LEU A 23 -16.03 12.11 -8.25
C LEU A 23 -16.28 13.41 -7.49
N GLU A 24 -17.49 13.61 -6.96
CA GLU A 24 -17.83 14.80 -6.18
C GLU A 24 -16.89 14.96 -4.98
N LYS A 25 -16.60 13.87 -4.28
CA LYS A 25 -15.74 13.86 -3.09
C LYS A 25 -14.24 13.92 -3.39
N THR A 26 -13.84 13.54 -4.59
CA THR A 26 -12.40 13.47 -4.93
C THR A 26 -11.91 14.65 -5.74
N LEU A 27 -12.73 15.23 -6.62
CA LEU A 27 -12.29 16.30 -7.52
C LEU A 27 -11.93 17.60 -6.80
N GLY A 28 -12.52 17.88 -5.63
CA GLY A 28 -12.24 19.09 -4.87
C GLY A 28 -10.76 19.28 -4.50
N TYR A 29 -10.01 18.18 -4.31
CA TYR A 29 -8.58 18.24 -4.00
C TYR A 29 -7.72 18.82 -5.12
N PHE A 30 -8.18 18.75 -6.35
CA PHE A 30 -7.45 19.25 -7.52
C PHE A 30 -7.51 20.78 -7.69
N HIS A 31 -8.13 21.52 -6.78
CA HIS A 31 -7.93 22.97 -6.69
C HIS A 31 -6.45 23.32 -6.45
N ASP A 32 -5.72 22.51 -5.66
CA ASP A 32 -4.26 22.59 -5.63
C ASP A 32 -3.69 22.00 -6.94
N GLN A 33 -3.12 22.89 -7.75
CA GLN A 33 -2.55 22.53 -9.06
C GLN A 33 -1.36 21.56 -8.96
N LYS A 34 -0.80 21.35 -7.77
CA LYS A 34 0.26 20.39 -7.52
C LYS A 34 -0.23 18.97 -7.21
N VAL A 35 -1.54 18.80 -6.98
CA VAL A 35 -2.10 17.47 -6.74
C VAL A 35 -2.14 16.68 -8.05
N ALA A 36 -1.39 15.57 -8.07
CA ALA A 36 -1.31 14.64 -9.18
C ALA A 36 -2.42 13.59 -9.13
N PHE A 37 -2.70 13.08 -7.93
CA PHE A 37 -3.71 12.05 -7.74
C PHE A 37 -4.38 12.11 -6.38
N VAL A 38 -5.56 11.53 -6.31
CA VAL A 38 -6.32 11.27 -5.09
C VAL A 38 -6.60 9.77 -5.04
N GLN A 39 -6.17 9.10 -3.97
CA GLN A 39 -6.42 7.68 -3.70
C GLN A 39 -7.47 7.54 -2.62
N THR A 40 -8.39 6.59 -2.79
CA THR A 40 -9.37 6.19 -1.76
C THR A 40 -9.07 4.78 -1.22
N PRO A 41 -9.57 4.41 -0.02
CA PRO A 41 -9.38 3.06 0.51
C PRO A 41 -10.03 2.01 -0.37
N HIS A 42 -9.38 0.85 -0.48
CA HIS A 42 -10.04 -0.34 -1.00
C HIS A 42 -11.01 -0.89 0.05
N ASN A 43 -12.13 -1.37 -0.40
CA ASN A 43 -13.09 -2.10 0.40
C ASN A 43 -13.67 -3.26 -0.43
N TYR A 44 -14.14 -4.31 0.24
CA TYR A 44 -14.56 -5.51 -0.44
C TYR A 44 -16.03 -5.81 -0.15
N TYR A 45 -16.76 -6.28 -1.16
CA TYR A 45 -18.17 -6.64 -1.03
C TYR A 45 -18.43 -8.15 -0.89
N ASN A 46 -17.46 -9.01 -1.21
CA ASN A 46 -17.60 -10.46 -1.10
C ASN A 46 -17.20 -10.95 0.30
N VAL A 47 -18.14 -10.92 1.23
CA VAL A 47 -17.96 -11.32 2.65
C VAL A 47 -17.59 -12.81 2.83
N ASP A 48 -17.75 -13.64 1.81
CA ASP A 48 -17.34 -15.04 1.78
C ASP A 48 -15.85 -15.23 1.42
N SER A 49 -15.12 -14.14 1.14
CA SER A 49 -13.70 -14.20 0.84
C SER A 49 -12.85 -14.65 2.03
N PHE A 50 -11.64 -15.15 1.73
CA PHE A 50 -10.67 -15.57 2.73
C PHE A 50 -10.34 -14.44 3.74
N GLN A 51 -10.30 -13.20 3.28
CA GLN A 51 -9.96 -12.04 4.12
C GLN A 51 -10.99 -11.71 5.20
N PHE A 52 -12.25 -12.12 5.01
CA PHE A 52 -13.31 -11.95 6.01
C PHE A 52 -13.44 -13.12 7.00
N ARG A 53 -12.88 -14.30 6.69
CA ARG A 53 -13.04 -15.51 7.52
C ARG A 53 -12.25 -15.48 8.83
N ILE A 54 -11.35 -14.54 9.00
CA ILE A 54 -10.49 -14.45 10.18
C ILE A 54 -11.24 -13.92 11.42
N ASN A 55 -12.48 -13.41 11.28
CA ASN A 55 -13.19 -12.78 12.40
C ASN A 55 -14.71 -12.99 12.41
N THR A 56 -15.17 -14.23 12.44
CA THR A 56 -16.60 -14.62 12.34
C THR A 56 -17.41 -14.45 13.64
N GLU A 57 -16.82 -14.13 14.78
CA GLU A 57 -17.56 -14.16 16.05
C GLU A 57 -18.23 -12.84 16.48
N LYS A 58 -17.90 -11.73 15.91
CA LYS A 58 -18.54 -10.46 16.27
C LYS A 58 -18.75 -9.60 15.03
N LYS A 59 -19.93 -9.54 14.46
CA LYS A 59 -20.51 -8.54 13.50
C LYS A 59 -19.70 -7.26 13.13
N LYS A 60 -18.40 -7.22 13.37
CA LYS A 60 -17.41 -6.26 12.90
C LYS A 60 -16.43 -7.01 12.05
N SER A 61 -16.70 -7.08 10.76
CA SER A 61 -15.75 -7.59 9.77
C SER A 61 -14.48 -6.72 9.77
N TRP A 62 -13.42 -7.22 10.39
CA TRP A 62 -12.12 -6.60 10.30
C TRP A 62 -11.44 -7.20 9.06
N ILE A 63 -11.24 -6.36 8.06
CA ILE A 63 -10.49 -6.75 6.86
C ILE A 63 -9.01 -6.58 7.20
N GLU A 64 -8.15 -7.54 6.83
CA GLU A 64 -6.70 -7.49 7.05
C GLU A 64 -6.10 -6.15 6.59
N GLN A 65 -6.57 -5.62 5.48
CA GLN A 65 -6.10 -4.36 4.91
C GLN A 65 -6.60 -3.10 5.65
N ASN A 66 -7.49 -3.24 6.65
CA ASN A 66 -7.96 -2.08 7.41
C ASN A 66 -6.82 -1.33 8.13
N LEU A 67 -5.83 -2.05 8.65
CA LEU A 67 -4.65 -1.43 9.25
C LEU A 67 -3.93 -0.53 8.22
N PHE A 68 -3.78 -1.03 7.01
CA PHE A 68 -3.11 -0.33 5.94
C PHE A 68 -3.89 0.92 5.51
N TYR A 69 -5.16 0.77 5.14
CA TYR A 69 -5.95 1.87 4.62
C TYR A 69 -6.44 2.85 5.69
N ARG A 70 -6.68 2.40 6.93
CA ARG A 70 -7.24 3.26 7.98
C ARG A 70 -6.19 3.95 8.86
N LEU A 71 -4.97 3.41 8.91
CA LEU A 71 -3.91 3.96 9.77
C LEU A 71 -2.67 4.33 8.97
N ILE A 72 -2.12 3.40 8.18
CA ILE A 72 -0.84 3.62 7.49
C ILE A 72 -0.97 4.66 6.37
N MET A 73 -1.97 4.55 5.51
CA MET A 73 -2.15 5.48 4.40
C MET A 73 -2.45 6.92 4.84
N PRO A 74 -3.32 7.19 5.84
CA PRO A 74 -3.47 8.53 6.41
C PRO A 74 -2.17 9.09 7.02
N GLY A 75 -1.40 8.25 7.71
CA GLY A 75 -0.10 8.65 8.24
C GLY A 75 0.90 9.01 7.12
N ARG A 76 0.86 8.29 6.02
CA ARG A 76 1.67 8.59 4.83
C ARG A 76 1.22 9.87 4.12
N ASP A 77 -0.08 10.13 4.08
CA ASP A 77 -0.63 11.36 3.49
C ASP A 77 -0.06 12.61 4.17
N TYR A 78 0.02 12.59 5.49
CA TYR A 78 0.64 13.66 6.27
C TYR A 78 2.08 13.99 5.81
N TRP A 79 2.85 12.97 5.39
CA TRP A 79 4.22 13.10 4.88
C TRP A 79 4.30 13.27 3.36
N ASN A 80 3.18 13.49 2.69
CA ASN A 80 3.07 13.50 1.22
C ASN A 80 3.76 12.26 0.62
N SER A 81 3.43 11.09 1.15
CA SER A 81 3.98 9.78 0.76
C SER A 81 2.91 8.70 0.60
N ALA A 82 1.63 9.08 0.63
CA ALA A 82 0.55 8.21 0.18
C ALA A 82 0.81 7.77 -1.25
N PHE A 83 0.37 6.60 -1.65
CA PHE A 83 0.63 6.11 -3.00
C PHE A 83 -0.64 5.56 -3.66
N PHE A 84 -0.62 5.55 -4.96
CA PHE A 84 -1.60 4.89 -5.79
C PHE A 84 -1.52 3.38 -5.56
N ALA A 85 -2.64 2.76 -5.24
CA ALA A 85 -2.73 1.35 -4.85
C ALA A 85 -3.39 0.47 -5.93
N GLY A 86 -3.27 0.87 -7.21
CA GLY A 86 -3.69 0.11 -8.37
C GLY A 86 -5.09 0.47 -8.88
N THR A 87 -6.04 0.77 -8.00
CA THR A 87 -7.44 1.10 -8.37
C THR A 87 -8.01 2.19 -7.47
N ALA A 88 -9.25 2.60 -7.72
CA ALA A 88 -10.00 3.60 -6.96
C ALA A 88 -9.25 4.93 -6.77
N ALA A 89 -8.67 5.44 -7.83
CA ALA A 89 -7.93 6.68 -7.84
C ALA A 89 -8.32 7.60 -9.00
N VAL A 90 -8.21 8.90 -8.73
CA VAL A 90 -8.36 9.96 -9.75
C VAL A 90 -7.00 10.61 -9.97
N PHE A 91 -6.61 10.79 -11.21
CA PHE A 91 -5.35 11.43 -11.59
C PHE A 91 -5.57 12.71 -12.38
N ARG A 92 -4.73 13.71 -12.17
CA ARG A 92 -4.56 14.82 -13.10
C ARG A 92 -3.80 14.33 -14.33
N LYS A 93 -4.40 14.38 -15.50
CA LYS A 93 -3.81 13.93 -16.77
C LYS A 93 -2.43 14.56 -17.02
N LYS A 94 -2.31 15.88 -16.82
CA LYS A 94 -1.06 16.62 -16.95
C LYS A 94 0.08 16.06 -16.09
N ALA A 95 -0.21 15.57 -14.88
CA ALA A 95 0.79 14.98 -14.01
C ALA A 95 1.31 13.64 -14.56
N LEU A 96 0.42 12.82 -15.12
CA LEU A 96 0.81 11.58 -15.80
C LEU A 96 1.62 11.88 -17.07
N GLU A 97 1.23 12.88 -17.84
CA GLU A 97 1.97 13.30 -19.05
C GLU A 97 3.38 13.78 -18.73
N ASP A 98 3.57 14.51 -17.61
CA ASP A 98 4.87 15.00 -17.15
C ASP A 98 5.88 13.89 -16.83
N ILE A 99 5.40 12.71 -16.45
CA ILE A 99 6.25 11.54 -16.17
C ILE A 99 6.29 10.53 -17.32
N GLY A 100 5.62 10.82 -18.45
CA GLY A 100 5.55 9.93 -19.62
C GLY A 100 4.47 8.84 -19.56
N GLY A 101 3.49 8.97 -18.65
CA GLY A 101 2.41 8.00 -18.45
C GLY A 101 2.63 7.11 -17.23
N PHE A 102 1.82 6.05 -17.11
CA PHE A 102 2.02 5.04 -16.06
C PHE A 102 3.34 4.28 -16.27
N ALA A 103 4.02 3.96 -15.18
CA ALA A 103 5.24 3.16 -15.23
C ALA A 103 4.95 1.75 -15.78
N THR A 104 5.74 1.31 -16.75
CA THR A 104 5.57 0.00 -17.41
C THR A 104 6.68 -0.99 -17.07
N GLY A 105 7.67 -0.58 -16.30
CA GLY A 105 8.87 -1.37 -16.01
C GLY A 105 8.84 -2.16 -14.70
N SER A 106 7.68 -2.24 -14.01
CA SER A 106 7.52 -2.91 -12.73
C SER A 106 6.19 -3.65 -12.67
N ILE A 107 6.17 -4.75 -11.93
CA ILE A 107 4.93 -5.50 -11.63
C ILE A 107 4.00 -4.67 -10.72
N THR A 108 4.58 -3.80 -9.90
CA THR A 108 3.88 -2.81 -9.06
C THR A 108 4.01 -1.43 -9.72
N GLU A 109 3.35 -1.28 -10.87
CA GLU A 109 3.34 -0.04 -11.66
C GLU A 109 2.72 1.14 -10.91
N ASP A 110 1.83 0.87 -9.97
CA ASP A 110 1.13 1.79 -9.09
C ASP A 110 2.10 2.57 -8.18
N ILE A 111 2.86 1.86 -7.36
CA ILE A 111 3.86 2.46 -6.48
C ILE A 111 4.98 3.11 -7.31
N HIS A 112 5.40 2.48 -8.41
CA HIS A 112 6.43 3.02 -9.29
C HIS A 112 5.98 4.34 -9.92
N THR A 113 4.76 4.40 -10.46
CA THR A 113 4.16 5.64 -11.00
C THR A 113 4.14 6.74 -9.93
N THR A 114 3.74 6.39 -8.72
CA THR A 114 3.72 7.32 -7.59
C THR A 114 5.11 7.89 -7.28
N LEU A 115 6.15 7.04 -7.26
CA LEU A 115 7.53 7.47 -7.04
C LEU A 115 8.00 8.45 -8.13
N LEU A 116 7.63 8.23 -9.38
CA LEU A 116 7.96 9.13 -10.49
C LEU A 116 7.27 10.50 -10.32
N LEU A 117 6.00 10.52 -9.92
CA LEU A 117 5.25 11.74 -9.63
C LEU A 117 5.89 12.56 -8.51
N TYR A 118 6.21 11.91 -7.39
CA TYR A 118 6.86 12.59 -6.27
C TYR A 118 8.26 13.10 -6.62
N ALA A 119 9.02 12.36 -7.43
CA ALA A 119 10.32 12.79 -7.92
C ALA A 119 10.26 14.06 -8.80
N ARG A 120 9.09 14.37 -9.36
CA ARG A 120 8.79 15.61 -10.10
C ARG A 120 8.07 16.66 -9.22
N SER A 121 8.08 16.48 -7.90
CA SER A 121 7.47 17.40 -6.93
C SER A 121 5.95 17.55 -7.02
N TRP A 122 5.27 16.57 -7.63
CA TRP A 122 3.83 16.44 -7.54
C TRP A 122 3.43 15.99 -6.13
N LYS A 123 2.15 16.17 -5.78
CA LYS A 123 1.56 15.72 -4.51
C LYS A 123 0.56 14.60 -4.77
N GLY A 124 0.50 13.64 -3.87
CA GLY A 124 -0.59 12.70 -3.75
C GLY A 124 -1.48 13.07 -2.56
N VAL A 125 -2.75 12.74 -2.63
CA VAL A 125 -3.72 12.90 -1.54
C VAL A 125 -4.37 11.57 -1.25
N TYR A 126 -4.55 11.25 0.02
CA TYR A 126 -5.32 10.10 0.46
C TYR A 126 -6.64 10.56 1.08
N HIS A 127 -7.75 10.26 0.42
CA HIS A 127 -9.10 10.52 0.93
C HIS A 127 -9.61 9.31 1.71
N ASN A 128 -9.61 9.41 3.06
CA ASN A 128 -9.90 8.28 3.95
C ASN A 128 -11.41 7.99 4.11
N GLU A 129 -12.12 7.87 3.01
CA GLU A 129 -13.52 7.44 2.96
C GLU A 129 -13.67 6.32 1.92
N ILE A 130 -14.46 5.29 2.25
CA ILE A 130 -14.74 4.21 1.30
C ILE A 130 -15.70 4.74 0.24
N LEU A 131 -15.19 4.94 -0.97
CA LEU A 131 -15.95 5.43 -2.12
C LEU A 131 -16.03 4.40 -3.25
N SER A 132 -15.50 3.21 -3.03
CA SER A 132 -15.59 2.09 -3.98
C SER A 132 -15.53 0.76 -3.27
N ASN A 133 -16.06 -0.28 -3.92
CA ASN A 133 -16.00 -1.65 -3.45
C ASN A 133 -15.52 -2.55 -4.59
N GLU A 134 -14.72 -3.56 -4.27
CA GLU A 134 -14.11 -4.49 -5.21
C GLU A 134 -14.17 -5.94 -4.69
N LEU A 135 -13.69 -6.90 -5.45
CA LEU A 135 -13.61 -8.30 -5.06
C LEU A 135 -12.30 -8.60 -4.33
N ALA A 136 -12.41 -9.09 -3.10
CA ALA A 136 -11.27 -9.70 -2.43
C ALA A 136 -10.96 -11.08 -3.00
N ALA A 137 -9.71 -11.53 -2.82
CA ALA A 137 -9.30 -12.88 -3.18
C ALA A 137 -10.22 -13.92 -2.51
N LYS A 138 -10.85 -14.78 -3.32
CA LYS A 138 -11.88 -15.71 -2.87
C LYS A 138 -11.33 -16.81 -1.97
N ASP A 139 -10.14 -17.29 -2.22
CA ASP A 139 -9.51 -18.40 -1.54
C ASP A 139 -8.04 -18.13 -1.21
N LEU A 140 -7.47 -18.99 -0.36
CA LEU A 140 -6.08 -18.87 0.11
C LEU A 140 -5.07 -18.91 -1.05
N LYS A 141 -5.31 -19.73 -2.07
CA LYS A 141 -4.38 -19.86 -3.21
C LYS A 141 -4.30 -18.55 -3.98
N ASN A 142 -5.44 -17.95 -4.33
CA ASN A 142 -5.48 -16.69 -5.04
C ASN A 142 -4.89 -15.56 -4.20
N TYR A 143 -5.16 -15.55 -2.89
CA TYR A 143 -4.55 -14.61 -1.96
C TYR A 143 -3.01 -14.75 -1.93
N GLN A 144 -2.47 -15.96 -1.84
CA GLN A 144 -1.03 -16.19 -1.85
C GLN A 144 -0.37 -15.73 -3.15
N VAL A 145 -0.99 -16.01 -4.31
CA VAL A 145 -0.51 -15.54 -5.61
C VAL A 145 -0.48 -14.01 -5.68
N GLN A 146 -1.52 -13.36 -5.17
CA GLN A 146 -1.58 -11.90 -5.09
C GLN A 146 -0.48 -11.32 -4.21
N GLN A 147 -0.29 -11.88 -3.00
CA GLN A 147 0.76 -11.45 -2.07
C GLN A 147 2.17 -11.66 -2.66
N LEU A 148 2.40 -12.79 -3.33
CA LEU A 148 3.68 -13.08 -3.97
C LEU A 148 3.98 -12.06 -5.07
N ARG A 149 3.01 -11.75 -5.93
CA ARG A 149 3.14 -10.74 -6.98
C ARG A 149 3.47 -9.36 -6.42
N TRP A 150 2.81 -8.95 -5.32
CA TRP A 150 3.10 -7.69 -4.65
C TRP A 150 4.48 -7.67 -4.02
N ALA A 151 4.88 -8.76 -3.36
CA ALA A 151 6.22 -8.89 -2.79
C ALA A 151 7.30 -8.81 -3.87
N GLU A 152 7.14 -9.54 -4.96
CA GLU A 152 8.07 -9.58 -6.09
C GLU A 152 8.21 -8.19 -6.75
N GLY A 153 7.10 -7.51 -7.00
CA GLY A 153 7.11 -6.16 -7.56
C GLY A 153 7.78 -5.14 -6.64
N ASN A 154 7.43 -5.16 -5.34
CA ASN A 154 8.01 -4.22 -4.38
C ASN A 154 9.51 -4.46 -4.15
N ILE A 155 9.95 -5.72 -4.01
CA ILE A 155 11.37 -6.06 -3.88
C ILE A 155 12.12 -5.71 -5.17
N GLY A 156 11.51 -5.98 -6.34
CA GLY A 156 12.07 -5.63 -7.65
C GLY A 156 12.35 -4.13 -7.78
N MET A 157 11.49 -3.28 -7.22
CA MET A 157 11.70 -1.82 -7.21
C MET A 157 12.95 -1.39 -6.44
N PHE A 158 13.40 -2.15 -5.45
CA PHE A 158 14.66 -1.86 -4.76
C PHE A 158 15.86 -1.83 -5.73
N PHE A 159 15.80 -2.66 -6.75
CA PHE A 159 16.87 -2.76 -7.76
C PHE A 159 16.65 -1.84 -8.96
N THR A 160 15.41 -1.58 -9.35
CA THR A 160 15.09 -0.82 -10.58
C THR A 160 14.82 0.66 -10.33
N CYS A 161 14.18 1.01 -9.22
CA CYS A 161 13.80 2.37 -8.86
C CYS A 161 13.91 2.59 -7.35
N ASN A 162 15.12 2.43 -6.80
CA ASN A 162 15.37 2.49 -5.37
C ASN A 162 14.97 3.84 -4.76
N PRO A 163 13.98 3.89 -3.85
CA PRO A 163 13.50 5.14 -3.27
C PRO A 163 14.56 5.86 -2.42
N LEU A 164 15.52 5.14 -1.81
CA LEU A 164 16.58 5.76 -1.02
C LEU A 164 17.48 6.69 -1.86
N PHE A 165 17.70 6.33 -3.12
CA PHE A 165 18.61 7.06 -4.01
C PHE A 165 17.88 7.86 -5.09
N LYS A 166 16.56 7.73 -5.21
CA LYS A 166 15.77 8.46 -6.21
C LYS A 166 15.86 9.97 -5.96
N LYS A 167 16.37 10.72 -6.94
CA LYS A 167 16.41 12.18 -6.89
C LYS A 167 15.00 12.76 -6.89
N GLY A 168 14.82 13.90 -6.19
CA GLY A 168 13.53 14.59 -6.10
C GLY A 168 12.63 14.17 -4.93
N LEU A 169 12.91 13.04 -4.29
CA LEU A 169 12.17 12.61 -3.08
C LEU A 169 12.68 13.32 -1.84
N THR A 170 11.75 13.69 -0.95
CA THR A 170 12.06 14.18 0.40
C THR A 170 12.52 13.03 1.31
N ILE A 171 13.18 13.34 2.44
CA ILE A 171 13.61 12.32 3.41
C ILE A 171 12.43 11.50 3.95
N PRO A 172 11.29 12.10 4.37
CA PRO A 172 10.14 11.31 4.80
C PRO A 172 9.62 10.36 3.70
N GLN A 173 9.55 10.82 2.45
CA GLN A 173 9.14 9.98 1.32
C GLN A 173 10.09 8.78 1.15
N ARG A 174 11.41 9.02 1.19
CA ARG A 174 12.41 7.94 1.11
C ARG A 174 12.20 6.89 2.19
N ILE A 175 11.99 7.31 3.44
CA ILE A 175 11.76 6.41 4.57
C ILE A 175 10.45 5.64 4.36
N CYS A 176 9.35 6.32 4.03
CA CYS A 176 8.05 5.70 3.84
C CYS A 176 8.04 4.67 2.71
N PHE A 177 8.62 4.97 1.54
CA PHE A 177 8.69 4.03 0.43
C PHE A 177 9.65 2.88 0.69
N SER A 178 10.79 3.14 1.34
CA SER A 178 11.71 2.08 1.74
C SER A 178 11.07 1.13 2.76
N SER A 179 10.30 1.65 3.71
CA SER A 179 9.58 0.82 4.69
C SER A 179 8.56 -0.12 4.03
N THR A 180 7.95 0.29 2.90
CA THR A 180 7.08 -0.59 2.11
C THR A 180 7.85 -1.78 1.56
N ILE A 181 9.02 -1.54 0.97
CA ILE A 181 9.86 -2.59 0.41
C ILE A 181 10.37 -3.52 1.51
N PHE A 182 10.91 -2.95 2.59
CA PHE A 182 11.43 -3.74 3.73
C PHE A 182 10.33 -4.53 4.45
N GLY A 183 9.08 -4.05 4.43
CA GLY A 183 7.94 -4.79 4.97
C GLY A 183 7.79 -6.18 4.34
N TRP A 184 8.09 -6.33 3.07
CA TRP A 184 8.04 -7.62 2.38
C TRP A 184 9.17 -8.58 2.77
N LEU A 185 10.28 -8.07 3.31
CA LEU A 185 11.39 -8.87 3.82
C LEU A 185 11.18 -9.36 5.26
N PHE A 186 10.07 -8.99 5.92
CA PHE A 186 9.79 -9.32 7.32
C PHE A 186 9.68 -10.84 7.61
N GLY A 187 9.56 -11.65 6.56
CA GLY A 187 9.61 -13.10 6.65
C GLY A 187 10.92 -13.62 7.26
N PHE A 188 12.06 -13.00 6.92
CA PHE A 188 13.36 -13.40 7.43
C PHE A 188 13.49 -13.20 8.95
N PRO A 189 13.26 -12.01 9.53
CA PRO A 189 13.25 -11.84 10.98
C PRO A 189 12.28 -12.78 11.69
N LYS A 190 11.09 -13.03 11.13
CA LYS A 190 10.13 -13.99 11.70
C LYS A 190 10.69 -15.41 11.74
N LEU A 191 11.35 -15.86 10.68
CA LEU A 191 11.98 -17.18 10.60
C LEU A 191 13.07 -17.31 11.68
N VAL A 192 13.94 -16.32 11.79
CA VAL A 192 14.99 -16.29 12.82
C VAL A 192 14.36 -16.33 14.21
N TYR A 193 13.33 -15.52 14.45
CA TYR A 193 12.65 -15.48 15.75
C TYR A 193 11.98 -16.81 16.13
N LEU A 194 11.42 -17.53 15.16
CA LEU A 194 10.80 -18.82 15.38
C LEU A 194 11.83 -19.95 15.57
N THR A 195 13.00 -19.84 14.96
CA THR A 195 14.04 -20.89 15.04
C THR A 195 14.94 -20.74 16.25
N ILE A 196 15.17 -19.51 16.76
CA ILE A 196 16.04 -19.28 17.93
C ILE A 196 15.66 -20.14 19.14
N PRO A 197 14.39 -20.24 19.61
CA PRO A 197 14.04 -21.06 20.76
C PRO A 197 14.38 -22.53 20.52
N SER A 198 14.10 -23.07 19.34
CA SER A 198 14.43 -24.45 18.99
C SER A 198 15.93 -24.71 18.99
N ILE A 199 16.70 -23.80 18.37
CA ILE A 199 18.16 -23.88 18.35
C ILE A 199 18.71 -23.81 19.78
N ALA A 200 18.21 -22.91 20.62
CA ALA A 200 18.66 -22.78 22.01
C ALA A 200 18.44 -24.07 22.81
N VAL A 201 17.27 -24.70 22.66
CA VAL A 201 16.95 -25.97 23.32
C VAL A 201 17.87 -27.08 22.85
N PHE A 202 18.06 -27.27 21.54
CA PHE A 202 18.89 -28.33 20.99
C PHE A 202 20.39 -28.13 21.27
N ALA A 203 20.83 -26.88 21.32
CA ALA A 203 22.24 -26.55 21.63
C ALA A 203 22.54 -26.49 23.14
N GLY A 204 21.55 -26.73 24.00
CA GLY A 204 21.71 -26.60 25.46
C GLY A 204 21.98 -25.18 25.92
N LEU A 205 21.68 -24.18 25.09
CA LEU A 205 21.87 -22.77 25.41
C LEU A 205 20.69 -22.28 26.21
N ASN A 206 20.94 -21.56 27.30
CA ASN A 206 19.89 -20.88 28.05
C ASN A 206 19.95 -19.38 27.74
N PRO A 207 19.19 -18.91 26.75
CA PRO A 207 19.26 -17.50 26.32
C PRO A 207 18.69 -16.53 27.35
N ILE A 208 17.97 -17.04 28.36
CA ILE A 208 17.39 -16.25 29.43
C ILE A 208 18.01 -16.68 30.75
N GLN A 209 19.04 -15.96 31.21
CA GLN A 209 19.71 -16.26 32.46
C GLN A 209 18.94 -15.82 33.71
N SER A 210 18.08 -14.82 33.60
CA SER A 210 17.14 -14.40 34.65
C SER A 210 15.92 -13.72 34.06
N PHE A 211 14.75 -14.15 34.46
CA PHE A 211 13.50 -13.44 34.14
C PHE A 211 13.14 -12.56 35.32
N ASP A 212 13.43 -11.28 35.23
CA ASP A 212 12.94 -10.31 36.20
C ASP A 212 11.62 -9.72 35.71
N PHE A 213 10.53 -10.17 36.33
CA PHE A 213 9.17 -9.69 36.03
C PHE A 213 8.97 -8.19 36.33
N SER A 214 9.91 -7.54 37.03
CA SER A 214 9.82 -6.09 37.30
C SER A 214 9.79 -5.23 36.04
N PHE A 215 10.27 -5.78 34.90
CA PHE A 215 10.24 -5.12 33.60
C PHE A 215 8.82 -4.97 33.01
N ILE A 216 7.88 -5.83 33.43
CA ILE A 216 6.49 -5.83 32.88
C ILE A 216 5.62 -4.73 33.56
N TRP A 217 6.05 -4.22 34.70
CA TRP A 217 5.29 -3.28 35.54
C TRP A 217 5.90 -1.86 35.60
N ARG A 218 6.81 -1.53 34.74
CA ARG A 218 7.31 -0.18 34.48
C ARG A 218 6.86 0.32 33.11
#